data_d2167e80913224d49253b1666a8ee051
#
_entry.id   d2167e80913224d49253b1666a8ee051
#
_cell.length_a   1.000
_cell.length_b   1.000
_cell.length_c   1.000
_cell.angle_alpha   90.00
_cell.angle_beta   90.00
_cell.angle_gamma   90.00
#
_symmetry.space_group_name_H-M   'P 1'
#
loop_
_entity.id
_entity.type
_entity.pdbx_description
1 polymer ?
#
loop_
_entity_poly.entity_id
_entity_poly.type
_entity_poly.pdbx_seq_one_letter_code
_entity_poly.pdbx_strand_id
1 'polypeptide(L)'
;IPQPLGVIGIIVPWNFPINLMFSQLSAVFAAGNTAMVKMSENSRHLAELLIELSPKYFKAEKLQIFDETGEVGIAFSKLPFDHLMFTGSGATGRKVMAAAAQNLTPVTLELGGKSPAVIDPEYPIEKAVERIMFVKQFNAGQICTNVDYLFVHESKLQAFIQAAAAWVQEHVPD
;
A
#
# COMPACT_ATOMS: atom_id res chain seq x y z
N ILE A 1 23.23 1.81 -20.92
CA ILE A 1 23.43 2.72 -19.78
C ILE A 1 22.04 3.02 -19.24
N PRO A 2 21.78 2.79 -17.94
CA PRO A 2 20.50 3.18 -17.33
C PRO A 2 20.28 4.70 -17.45
N GLN A 3 19.07 5.11 -17.76
CA GLN A 3 18.64 6.49 -17.84
C GLN A 3 17.31 6.68 -17.12
N PRO A 4 17.03 7.86 -16.52
CA PRO A 4 15.73 8.14 -15.95
C PRO A 4 14.65 8.08 -17.03
N LEU A 5 13.44 7.66 -16.64
CA LEU A 5 12.27 7.67 -17.51
C LEU A 5 11.75 9.09 -17.72
N GLY A 6 11.75 9.90 -16.65
CA GLY A 6 11.24 11.27 -16.66
C GLY A 6 10.37 11.58 -15.46
N VAL A 7 9.09 11.87 -15.68
CA VAL A 7 8.10 12.22 -14.64
C VAL A 7 7.30 11.00 -14.23
N ILE A 8 7.41 10.60 -12.98
CA ILE A 8 6.70 9.45 -12.42
C ILE A 8 5.48 9.94 -11.62
N GLY A 9 4.30 9.49 -12.02
CA GLY A 9 3.08 9.66 -11.22
C GLY A 9 2.99 8.58 -10.14
N ILE A 10 2.62 8.95 -8.91
CA ILE A 10 2.44 8.01 -7.80
C ILE A 10 1.11 8.28 -7.12
N ILE A 11 0.22 7.29 -7.08
CA ILE A 11 -1.05 7.36 -6.35
C ILE A 11 -0.93 6.50 -5.09
N VAL A 12 -1.01 7.14 -3.94
CA VAL A 12 -0.73 6.56 -2.62
C VAL A 12 -2.03 6.25 -1.87
N PRO A 13 -2.17 5.06 -1.27
CA PRO A 13 -3.33 4.71 -0.46
C PRO A 13 -3.24 5.29 0.96
N TRP A 14 -4.30 5.07 1.74
CA TRP A 14 -4.47 5.62 3.09
C TRP A 14 -3.91 4.74 4.22
N ASN A 15 -3.72 3.44 3.99
CA ASN A 15 -3.40 2.50 5.05
C ASN A 15 -1.94 2.58 5.57
N PHE A 16 -0.98 2.90 4.68
CA PHE A 16 0.42 3.18 5.02
C PHE A 16 0.94 4.36 4.19
N PRO A 17 0.34 5.56 4.30
CA PRO A 17 0.60 6.64 3.35
C PRO A 17 2.06 7.11 3.35
N ILE A 18 2.71 7.18 4.51
CA ILE A 18 4.12 7.58 4.62
C ILE A 18 5.02 6.53 3.98
N ASN A 19 4.88 5.27 4.38
CA ASN A 19 5.74 4.20 3.88
C ASN A 19 5.58 4.00 2.37
N LEU A 20 4.34 3.91 1.88
CA LEU A 20 4.05 3.66 0.47
C LEU A 20 4.38 4.85 -0.43
N MET A 21 4.47 6.07 0.11
CA MET A 21 4.98 7.22 -0.61
C MET A 21 6.51 7.21 -0.67
N PHE A 22 7.17 7.20 0.49
CA PHE A 22 8.61 7.42 0.55
C PHE A 22 9.44 6.23 0.06
N SER A 23 8.96 5.00 0.20
CA SER A 23 9.63 3.82 -0.39
C SER A 23 9.69 3.90 -1.91
N GLN A 24 8.62 4.34 -2.56
CA GLN A 24 8.59 4.54 -4.01
C GLN A 24 9.44 5.76 -4.42
N LEU A 25 9.29 6.90 -3.73
CA LEU A 25 10.07 8.10 -4.01
C LEU A 25 11.57 7.87 -3.92
N SER A 26 12.04 7.06 -2.95
CA SER A 26 13.46 6.75 -2.81
C SER A 26 14.03 6.08 -4.07
N ALA A 27 13.31 5.11 -4.62
CA ALA A 27 13.71 4.43 -5.86
C ALA A 27 13.60 5.35 -7.09
N VAL A 28 12.52 6.14 -7.18
CA VAL A 28 12.30 7.12 -8.26
C VAL A 28 13.42 8.13 -8.31
N PHE A 29 13.82 8.69 -7.16
CA PHE A 29 14.89 9.69 -7.08
C PHE A 29 16.28 9.09 -7.27
N ALA A 30 16.53 7.89 -6.76
CA ALA A 30 17.79 7.17 -6.97
C ALA A 30 18.04 6.88 -8.46
N ALA A 31 16.95 6.62 -9.22
CA ALA A 31 17.01 6.43 -10.68
C ALA A 31 17.09 7.75 -11.47
N GLY A 32 17.12 8.92 -10.80
CA GLY A 32 17.23 10.24 -11.44
C GLY A 32 15.90 10.85 -11.92
N ASN A 33 14.76 10.19 -11.69
CA ASN A 33 13.45 10.68 -12.10
C ASN A 33 12.94 11.84 -11.24
N THR A 34 11.88 12.50 -11.68
CA THR A 34 11.07 13.43 -10.91
C THR A 34 9.71 12.79 -10.58
N ALA A 35 8.99 13.33 -9.61
CA ALA A 35 7.74 12.72 -9.17
C ALA A 35 6.61 13.73 -8.96
N MET A 36 5.41 13.30 -9.28
CA MET A 36 4.16 13.87 -8.81
C MET A 36 3.43 12.82 -7.96
N VAL A 37 3.01 13.19 -6.77
CA VAL A 37 2.36 12.27 -5.82
C VAL A 37 0.94 12.73 -5.51
N LYS A 38 -0.03 11.86 -5.68
CA LYS A 38 -1.41 12.08 -5.29
C LYS A 38 -1.71 11.27 -4.03
N MET A 39 -2.02 11.95 -2.94
CA MET A 39 -2.37 11.34 -1.65
C MET A 39 -3.84 10.92 -1.62
N SER A 40 -4.18 9.99 -0.72
CA SER A 40 -5.58 9.58 -0.52
C SER A 40 -6.36 10.63 0.27
N GLU A 41 -7.66 10.75 -0.04
CA GLU A 41 -8.64 11.55 0.71
C GLU A 41 -8.69 11.19 2.21
N ASN A 42 -8.50 9.93 2.53
CA ASN A 42 -8.48 9.45 3.91
C ASN A 42 -7.18 9.80 4.68
N SER A 43 -6.21 10.39 4.00
CA SER A 43 -4.95 10.88 4.58
C SER A 43 -4.82 12.41 4.47
N ARG A 44 -5.93 13.14 4.49
CA ARG A 44 -6.00 14.56 4.17
C ARG A 44 -5.04 15.41 5.01
N HIS A 45 -5.06 15.29 6.33
CA HIS A 45 -4.18 16.09 7.20
C HIS A 45 -2.69 15.81 6.96
N LEU A 46 -2.34 14.55 6.65
CA LEU A 46 -0.98 14.23 6.26
C LEU A 46 -0.64 14.85 4.89
N ALA A 47 -1.56 14.82 3.93
CA ALA A 47 -1.37 15.44 2.64
C ALA A 47 -1.14 16.95 2.75
N GLU A 48 -1.95 17.65 3.53
CA GLU A 48 -1.82 19.09 3.82
C GLU A 48 -0.43 19.40 4.41
N LEU A 49 0.01 18.63 5.41
CA LEU A 49 1.33 18.78 6.02
C LEU A 49 2.47 18.55 5.01
N LEU A 50 2.38 17.51 4.20
CA LEU A 50 3.41 17.19 3.22
C LEU A 50 3.46 18.22 2.08
N ILE A 51 2.33 18.77 1.66
CA ILE A 51 2.25 19.87 0.70
C ILE A 51 2.93 21.14 1.27
N GLU A 52 2.71 21.46 2.55
CA GLU A 52 3.38 22.58 3.22
C GLU A 52 4.90 22.37 3.37
N LEU A 53 5.31 21.16 3.74
CA LEU A 53 6.71 20.87 4.06
C LEU A 53 7.59 20.59 2.84
N SER A 54 7.04 19.94 1.80
CA SER A 54 7.86 19.48 0.66
C SER A 54 8.65 20.57 -0.03
N PRO A 55 8.18 21.83 -0.20
CA PRO A 55 8.95 22.89 -0.82
C PRO A 55 10.18 23.33 -0.01
N LYS A 56 10.25 22.99 1.27
CA LYS A 56 11.42 23.27 2.11
C LYS A 56 12.60 22.33 1.80
N TYR A 57 12.33 21.18 1.18
CA TYR A 57 13.31 20.12 0.93
C TYR A 57 13.51 19.81 -0.55
N PHE A 58 12.48 20.04 -1.37
CA PHE A 58 12.48 19.71 -2.79
C PHE A 58 12.01 20.90 -3.63
N LYS A 59 12.68 21.11 -4.74
CA LYS A 59 12.19 22.05 -5.75
C LYS A 59 10.91 21.50 -6.42
N ALA A 60 10.02 22.37 -6.87
CA ALA A 60 8.75 22.00 -7.51
C ALA A 60 8.96 21.08 -8.74
N GLU A 61 10.04 21.27 -9.47
CA GLU A 61 10.40 20.43 -10.62
C GLU A 61 10.85 19.02 -10.21
N LYS A 62 11.22 18.80 -8.92
CA LYS A 62 11.66 17.50 -8.42
C LYS A 62 10.51 16.70 -7.80
N LEU A 63 9.65 17.38 -7.01
CA LEU A 63 8.54 16.76 -6.31
C LEU A 63 7.37 17.72 -6.19
N GLN A 64 6.18 17.26 -6.59
CA GLN A 64 4.91 17.90 -6.26
C GLN A 64 3.97 16.90 -5.60
N ILE A 65 3.26 17.35 -4.57
CA ILE A 65 2.29 16.54 -3.82
C ILE A 65 0.91 17.18 -3.95
N PHE A 66 -0.09 16.34 -4.18
CA PHE A 66 -1.50 16.71 -4.34
C PHE A 66 -2.37 15.96 -3.34
N ASP A 67 -3.36 16.64 -2.81
CA ASP A 67 -4.44 16.03 -2.05
C ASP A 67 -5.54 15.50 -2.99
N GLU A 68 -6.61 14.91 -2.42
CA GLU A 68 -7.80 14.49 -3.17
C GLU A 68 -8.92 15.51 -2.94
N THR A 69 -8.87 16.61 -3.67
CA THR A 69 -9.94 17.63 -3.71
C THR A 69 -10.46 17.77 -5.14
N GLY A 70 -11.78 17.84 -5.30
CA GLY A 70 -12.38 18.15 -6.59
C GLY A 70 -12.03 17.19 -7.74
N GLU A 71 -12.08 15.88 -7.50
CA GLU A 71 -11.79 14.84 -8.51
C GLU A 71 -10.33 14.83 -9.03
N VAL A 72 -9.39 15.32 -8.24
CA VAL A 72 -7.96 15.34 -8.59
C VAL A 72 -7.46 13.95 -9.01
N GLY A 73 -7.90 12.87 -8.36
CA GLY A 73 -7.49 11.51 -8.71
C GLY A 73 -7.84 11.10 -10.13
N ILE A 74 -9.00 11.54 -10.66
CA ILE A 74 -9.41 11.27 -12.04
C ILE A 74 -8.55 12.09 -12.99
N ALA A 75 -8.36 13.38 -12.72
CA ALA A 75 -7.52 14.26 -13.53
C ALA A 75 -6.05 13.79 -13.53
N PHE A 76 -5.53 13.44 -12.36
CA PHE A 76 -4.16 12.94 -12.17
C PHE A 76 -3.90 11.67 -13.01
N SER A 77 -4.84 10.72 -13.01
CA SER A 77 -4.71 9.47 -13.77
C SER A 77 -4.68 9.65 -15.29
N LYS A 78 -5.09 10.81 -15.78
CA LYS A 78 -5.09 11.18 -17.22
C LYS A 78 -3.86 11.98 -17.65
N LEU A 79 -2.95 12.32 -16.73
CA LEU A 79 -1.73 13.02 -17.09
C LEU A 79 -0.77 12.11 -17.87
N PRO A 80 -0.02 12.64 -18.83
CA PRO A 80 0.90 11.88 -19.66
C PRO A 80 2.23 11.63 -18.94
N PHE A 81 2.20 10.82 -17.87
CA PHE A 81 3.39 10.41 -17.16
C PHE A 81 4.26 9.46 -18.01
N ASP A 82 5.56 9.47 -17.76
CA ASP A 82 6.47 8.47 -18.31
C ASP A 82 6.28 7.09 -17.64
N HIS A 83 5.75 7.07 -16.42
CA HIS A 83 5.26 5.88 -15.71
C HIS A 83 4.28 6.29 -14.61
N LEU A 84 3.25 5.48 -14.38
CA LEU A 84 2.28 5.70 -13.29
C LEU A 84 2.27 4.49 -12.33
N MET A 85 2.54 4.76 -11.06
CA MET A 85 2.46 3.79 -9.99
C MET A 85 1.17 4.00 -9.19
N PHE A 86 0.40 2.95 -9.01
CA PHE A 86 -0.84 2.96 -8.25
C PHE A 86 -0.82 1.88 -7.19
N THR A 87 -1.13 2.25 -5.95
CA THR A 87 -1.39 1.30 -4.87
C THR A 87 -2.81 1.50 -4.35
N GLY A 88 -3.61 0.43 -4.35
CA GLY A 88 -5.00 0.51 -3.89
C GLY A 88 -5.87 -0.68 -4.28
N SER A 89 -7.18 -0.46 -4.42
CA SER A 89 -8.11 -1.54 -4.79
C SER A 89 -8.02 -1.92 -6.26
N GLY A 90 -8.26 -3.20 -6.59
CA GLY A 90 -8.31 -3.66 -7.97
C GLY A 90 -9.38 -2.95 -8.81
N ALA A 91 -10.50 -2.56 -8.20
CA ALA A 91 -11.56 -1.80 -8.89
C ALA A 91 -11.07 -0.42 -9.33
N THR A 92 -10.37 0.30 -8.46
CA THR A 92 -9.77 1.60 -8.77
C THR A 92 -8.58 1.44 -9.73
N GLY A 93 -7.74 0.43 -9.55
CA GLY A 93 -6.60 0.15 -10.42
C GLY A 93 -7.00 -0.05 -11.89
N ARG A 94 -8.12 -0.73 -12.15
CA ARG A 94 -8.67 -0.86 -13.52
C ARG A 94 -9.02 0.50 -14.13
N LYS A 95 -9.61 1.42 -13.35
CA LYS A 95 -9.96 2.77 -13.82
C LYS A 95 -8.70 3.60 -14.10
N VAL A 96 -7.71 3.53 -13.20
CA VAL A 96 -6.42 4.20 -13.37
C VAL A 96 -5.71 3.70 -14.62
N MET A 97 -5.63 2.39 -14.81
CA MET A 97 -5.01 1.78 -15.99
C MET A 97 -5.73 2.19 -17.28
N ALA A 98 -7.06 2.20 -17.30
CA ALA A 98 -7.85 2.65 -18.46
C ALA A 98 -7.63 4.14 -18.79
N ALA A 99 -7.46 4.99 -17.78
CA ALA A 99 -7.15 6.40 -17.95
C ALA A 99 -5.73 6.61 -18.50
N ALA A 100 -4.74 5.93 -17.93
CA ALA A 100 -3.33 5.99 -18.34
C ALA A 100 -3.12 5.48 -19.78
N ALA A 101 -3.89 4.48 -20.19
CA ALA A 101 -3.82 3.92 -21.55
C ALA A 101 -4.12 4.95 -22.66
N GLN A 102 -4.88 6.01 -22.37
CA GLN A 102 -5.16 7.07 -23.33
C GLN A 102 -3.89 7.82 -23.76
N ASN A 103 -2.88 7.86 -22.90
CA ASN A 103 -1.57 8.46 -23.17
C ASN A 103 -0.47 7.42 -23.42
N LEU A 104 -0.82 6.13 -23.51
CA LEU A 104 0.14 5.04 -23.58
C LEU A 104 1.10 5.00 -22.37
N THR A 105 0.70 5.60 -21.25
CA THR A 105 1.50 5.61 -20.01
C THR A 105 1.59 4.21 -19.43
N PRO A 106 2.80 3.64 -19.25
CA PRO A 106 2.98 2.37 -18.54
C PRO A 106 2.55 2.47 -17.08
N VAL A 107 1.92 1.43 -16.53
CA VAL A 107 1.45 1.41 -15.15
C VAL A 107 2.02 0.25 -14.36
N THR A 108 2.35 0.50 -13.09
CA THR A 108 2.55 -0.54 -12.08
C THR A 108 1.38 -0.48 -11.10
N LEU A 109 0.68 -1.62 -10.94
CA LEU A 109 -0.46 -1.74 -10.05
C LEU A 109 -0.09 -2.62 -8.85
N GLU A 110 -0.03 -2.01 -7.67
CA GLU A 110 0.09 -2.69 -6.39
C GLU A 110 -1.30 -2.78 -5.75
N LEU A 111 -1.84 -3.99 -5.67
CA LEU A 111 -3.25 -4.21 -5.33
C LEU A 111 -3.38 -5.05 -4.06
N GLY A 112 -4.62 -5.21 -3.59
CA GLY A 112 -4.92 -6.11 -2.49
C GLY A 112 -4.74 -7.58 -2.88
N GLY A 113 -4.69 -8.44 -1.87
CA GLY A 113 -4.51 -9.88 -2.04
C GLY A 113 -5.40 -10.68 -1.08
N LYS A 114 -5.39 -11.99 -1.29
CA LYS A 114 -5.99 -13.03 -0.46
C LYS A 114 -4.88 -14.00 -0.05
N SER A 115 -4.01 -13.55 0.86
CA SER A 115 -2.81 -14.29 1.23
C SER A 115 -3.15 -15.47 2.13
N PRO A 116 -2.81 -16.73 1.76
CA PRO A 116 -2.95 -17.88 2.64
C PRO A 116 -1.80 -17.96 3.65
N ALA A 117 -2.08 -18.54 4.81
CA ALA A 117 -1.05 -19.10 5.67
C ALA A 117 -1.22 -20.62 5.76
N VAL A 118 -0.13 -21.36 5.62
CA VAL A 118 -0.10 -22.81 5.72
C VAL A 118 0.69 -23.18 6.98
N ILE A 119 0.06 -23.92 7.87
CA ILE A 119 0.67 -24.37 9.13
C ILE A 119 1.04 -25.83 8.99
N ASP A 120 2.34 -26.11 9.03
CA ASP A 120 2.83 -27.50 9.08
C ASP A 120 2.32 -28.21 10.34
N PRO A 121 1.88 -29.48 10.25
CA PRO A 121 1.37 -30.23 11.40
C PRO A 121 2.34 -30.36 12.57
N GLU A 122 3.64 -30.34 12.32
CA GLU A 122 4.68 -30.41 13.33
C GLU A 122 5.11 -29.05 13.88
N TYR A 123 4.67 -27.95 13.25
CA TYR A 123 5.00 -26.61 13.74
C TYR A 123 4.27 -26.31 15.06
N PRO A 124 4.95 -25.70 16.07
CA PRO A 124 4.32 -25.35 17.34
C PRO A 124 3.14 -24.38 17.13
N ILE A 125 1.97 -24.80 17.59
CA ILE A 125 0.72 -24.08 17.30
C ILE A 125 0.69 -22.70 17.96
N GLU A 126 1.25 -22.55 19.15
CA GLU A 126 1.32 -21.29 19.88
C GLU A 126 2.16 -20.26 19.12
N LYS A 127 3.29 -20.69 18.54
CA LYS A 127 4.12 -19.83 17.70
C LYS A 127 3.43 -19.45 16.38
N ALA A 128 2.67 -20.37 15.80
CA ALA A 128 1.88 -20.09 14.61
C ALA A 128 0.81 -19.01 14.90
N VAL A 129 0.09 -19.19 16.00
CA VAL A 129 -0.94 -18.26 16.47
C VAL A 129 -0.33 -16.88 16.74
N GLU A 130 0.74 -16.80 17.52
CA GLU A 130 1.41 -15.54 17.84
C GLU A 130 1.74 -14.74 16.58
N ARG A 131 2.39 -15.37 15.59
CA ARG A 131 2.79 -14.71 14.34
C ARG A 131 1.61 -14.31 13.47
N ILE A 132 0.64 -15.20 13.32
CA ILE A 132 -0.54 -14.98 12.46
C ILE A 132 -1.42 -13.90 13.07
N MET A 133 -1.71 -13.98 14.37
CA MET A 133 -2.60 -13.02 15.04
C MET A 133 -1.97 -11.65 15.15
N PHE A 134 -0.66 -11.56 15.40
CA PHE A 134 0.06 -10.28 15.36
C PHE A 134 -0.10 -9.58 14.02
N VAL A 135 0.19 -10.28 12.92
CA VAL A 135 0.05 -9.70 11.56
C VAL A 135 -1.41 -9.39 11.25
N LYS A 136 -2.34 -10.27 11.67
CA LYS A 136 -3.78 -10.09 11.43
C LYS A 136 -4.34 -8.85 12.11
N GLN A 137 -3.85 -8.51 13.30
CA GLN A 137 -4.29 -7.34 14.07
C GLN A 137 -3.51 -6.06 13.73
N PHE A 138 -2.31 -6.20 13.17
CA PHE A 138 -1.49 -5.06 12.82
C PHE A 138 -2.23 -4.11 11.87
N ASN A 139 -2.23 -2.82 12.19
CA ASN A 139 -2.98 -1.77 11.49
C ASN A 139 -4.48 -2.11 11.29
N ALA A 140 -5.11 -2.72 12.30
CA ALA A 140 -6.50 -3.20 12.26
C ALA A 140 -6.78 -4.15 11.05
N GLY A 141 -5.79 -4.91 10.64
CA GLY A 141 -5.89 -5.83 9.50
C GLY A 141 -5.81 -5.19 8.12
N GLN A 142 -5.56 -3.89 8.04
CA GLN A 142 -5.61 -3.10 6.80
C GLN A 142 -4.28 -3.17 6.03
N ILE A 143 -3.87 -4.38 5.64
CA ILE A 143 -2.62 -4.68 4.94
C ILE A 143 -2.93 -5.52 3.71
N CYS A 144 -2.34 -5.16 2.56
CA CYS A 144 -2.53 -5.88 1.29
C CYS A 144 -2.03 -7.34 1.33
N THR A 145 -1.01 -7.61 2.16
CA THR A 145 -0.41 -8.94 2.37
C THR A 145 -0.90 -9.63 3.63
N ASN A 146 -1.96 -9.12 4.28
CA ASN A 146 -2.50 -9.71 5.49
C ASN A 146 -3.00 -11.13 5.25
N VAL A 147 -2.83 -12.00 6.25
CA VAL A 147 -3.36 -13.36 6.22
C VAL A 147 -4.89 -13.31 6.09
N ASP A 148 -5.41 -13.86 4.99
CA ASP A 148 -6.86 -13.88 4.72
C ASP A 148 -7.49 -15.20 5.17
N TYR A 149 -6.83 -16.32 4.92
CA TYR A 149 -7.29 -17.65 5.29
C TYR A 149 -6.13 -18.58 5.66
N LEU A 150 -6.47 -19.68 6.35
CA LEU A 150 -5.51 -20.60 6.91
C LEU A 150 -5.74 -22.01 6.37
N PHE A 151 -4.65 -22.71 6.11
CA PHE A 151 -4.62 -24.16 6.01
C PHE A 151 -3.97 -24.72 7.29
N VAL A 152 -4.77 -25.41 8.07
CA VAL A 152 -4.35 -26.07 9.30
C VAL A 152 -4.76 -27.53 9.27
N HIS A 153 -3.87 -28.44 9.70
CA HIS A 153 -4.20 -29.86 9.74
C HIS A 153 -5.35 -30.10 10.73
N GLU A 154 -6.26 -31.01 10.38
CA GLU A 154 -7.48 -31.29 11.16
C GLU A 154 -7.18 -31.56 12.63
N SER A 155 -6.13 -32.35 12.93
CA SER A 155 -5.73 -32.67 14.30
C SER A 155 -5.26 -31.46 15.12
N LYS A 156 -4.94 -30.34 14.50
CA LYS A 156 -4.46 -29.10 15.14
C LYS A 156 -5.52 -27.99 15.17
N LEU A 157 -6.65 -28.17 14.49
CA LEU A 157 -7.67 -27.12 14.34
C LEU A 157 -8.19 -26.60 15.69
N GLN A 158 -8.55 -27.50 16.60
CA GLN A 158 -9.10 -27.09 17.91
C GLN A 158 -8.04 -26.41 18.79
N ALA A 159 -6.81 -26.89 18.77
CA ALA A 159 -5.70 -26.26 19.48
C ALA A 159 -5.42 -24.84 18.92
N PHE A 160 -5.47 -24.67 17.59
CA PHE A 160 -5.34 -23.35 16.95
C PHE A 160 -6.44 -22.38 17.41
N ILE A 161 -7.71 -22.82 17.36
CA ILE A 161 -8.86 -21.98 17.75
C ILE A 161 -8.73 -21.52 19.21
N GLN A 162 -8.40 -22.45 20.13
CA GLN A 162 -8.23 -22.14 21.56
C GLN A 162 -7.08 -21.16 21.80
N ALA A 163 -5.92 -21.40 21.18
CA ALA A 163 -4.76 -20.53 21.31
C ALA A 163 -5.03 -19.13 20.70
N ALA A 164 -5.70 -19.07 19.56
CA ALA A 164 -6.06 -17.80 18.93
C ALA A 164 -7.05 -17.00 19.78
N ALA A 165 -8.06 -17.64 20.37
CA ALA A 165 -9.00 -16.99 21.27
C ALA A 165 -8.30 -16.45 22.53
N ALA A 166 -7.40 -17.23 23.13
CA ALA A 166 -6.61 -16.77 24.28
C ALA A 166 -5.70 -15.60 23.93
N TRP A 167 -5.07 -15.64 22.76
CA TRP A 167 -4.23 -14.54 22.26
C TRP A 167 -5.02 -13.24 22.09
N VAL A 168 -6.23 -13.30 21.54
CA VAL A 168 -7.09 -12.13 21.40
C VAL A 168 -7.47 -11.53 22.74
N GLN A 169 -7.86 -12.37 23.71
CA GLN A 169 -8.21 -11.90 25.07
C GLN A 169 -7.04 -11.21 25.77
N GLU A 170 -5.82 -11.68 25.53
CA GLU A 170 -4.62 -11.10 26.16
C GLU A 170 -4.17 -9.79 25.50
N HIS A 171 -4.26 -9.68 24.14
CA HIS A 171 -3.60 -8.61 23.38
C HIS A 171 -4.56 -7.56 22.81
N VAL A 172 -5.86 -7.85 22.80
CA VAL A 172 -6.89 -6.95 22.27
C VAL A 172 -7.99 -6.82 23.34
N PRO A 173 -7.71 -6.13 24.46
CA PRO A 173 -8.73 -5.88 25.49
C PRO A 173 -9.84 -4.98 24.94
N ASP A 174 -11.06 -5.14 25.49
CA ASP A 174 -12.25 -4.33 25.17
C ASP A 174 -12.05 -2.83 25.49
#